data_20b943ad3497f7989115fb17790dee48
#
_entry.id   20b943ad3497f7989115fb17790dee48
#
_cell.length_a   1.000
_cell.length_b   1.000
_cell.length_c   1.000
_cell.angle_alpha   90.00
_cell.angle_beta   90.00
_cell.angle_gamma   90.00
#
_symmetry.space_group_name_H-M   'P 1'
#
loop_
_entity.id
_entity.type
_entity.pdbx_description
1 polymer ?
#
loop_
_entity_poly.entity_id
_entity_poly.type
_entity_poly.pdbx_seq_one_letter_code
_entity_poly.pdbx_strand_id
1 'polypeptide(L)'
;MRDAFLGLTPHDLDCTTSARPDQTEAILESWGDACWDIGKDFGTIGARKGDTIVEVTTYRTEAYEVGSRKPAVSYGDTLEGDLTRRDFTVNAMALRLPDLELVDPCGGLADLRAGILRTPAGAVQSFDDDPLRIMRTARFAAQLCFDVEMDVMDAMTEMAPRLEIVSAERVRAELERLLLARRPRRGLELMVHTGVADVVLPELAALVETVDEHRRHKDVYEHTLTVLDQAIDLETGPDGPVPGPDLVLRLAAIMHDVGKPATRRFLPDGTVTFHGHDRVGARMTRKRLTALRFDKQTVKDVSRLVELHLRFHGYAEAGWSDSAVRRYVADAGPLLERLHRLTRADVTTRNKRKARMLDAAYDDLEARIAALAAAEELAAIRPELGGEQIMAELGVGVVNFSIKILYMFYFGSA
;
A
#
# COMPACT_ATOMS: atom_id res chain seq x y z
N MET A 1 -20.56 13.31 1.98
CA MET A 1 -21.78 12.71 2.56
C MET A 1 -21.51 11.35 3.17
N ARG A 2 -21.14 10.33 2.40
CA ARG A 2 -20.87 8.95 2.88
C ARG A 2 -20.00 8.95 4.13
N ASP A 3 -18.83 9.58 4.09
CA ASP A 3 -17.86 9.56 5.18
C ASP A 3 -18.42 10.22 6.46
N ALA A 4 -19.19 11.30 6.33
CA ALA A 4 -19.87 11.91 7.47
C ALA A 4 -20.89 10.97 8.14
N PHE A 5 -21.68 10.22 7.35
CA PHE A 5 -22.58 9.20 7.91
C PHE A 5 -21.84 8.01 8.57
N LEU A 6 -20.61 7.74 8.14
CA LEU A 6 -19.75 6.73 8.76
C LEU A 6 -18.96 7.27 9.97
N GLY A 7 -19.17 8.53 10.35
CA GLY A 7 -18.44 9.17 11.46
C GLY A 7 -16.99 9.51 11.15
N LEU A 8 -16.62 9.55 9.86
CA LEU A 8 -15.30 9.93 9.40
C LEU A 8 -15.25 11.43 9.14
N THR A 9 -14.15 12.09 9.49
CA THR A 9 -13.93 13.50 9.18
C THR A 9 -13.55 13.65 7.71
N PRO A 10 -14.34 14.39 6.89
CA PRO A 10 -13.95 14.67 5.50
C PRO A 10 -12.73 15.60 5.47
N HIS A 11 -11.83 15.37 4.52
CA HIS A 11 -10.66 16.23 4.29
C HIS A 11 -10.98 17.43 3.38
N ASP A 12 -12.00 17.30 2.56
CA ASP A 12 -12.46 18.27 1.57
C ASP A 12 -13.98 18.33 1.51
N LEU A 13 -14.49 19.40 0.97
CA LEU A 13 -15.92 19.60 0.73
C LEU A 13 -16.18 19.52 -0.78
N ASP A 14 -16.67 18.37 -1.23
CA ASP A 14 -17.13 18.18 -2.59
C ASP A 14 -18.54 18.76 -2.76
N CYS A 15 -18.65 19.80 -3.56
CA CYS A 15 -19.92 20.41 -3.92
C CYS A 15 -20.26 20.15 -5.37
N THR A 16 -21.54 20.18 -5.70
CA THR A 16 -22.01 20.12 -7.09
C THR A 16 -23.06 21.19 -7.33
N THR A 17 -23.08 21.80 -8.54
CA THR A 17 -23.90 22.98 -8.86
C THR A 17 -24.37 22.99 -10.30
N SER A 18 -25.45 23.71 -10.59
CA SER A 18 -25.88 24.04 -11.96
C SER A 18 -25.05 25.15 -12.60
N ALA A 19 -24.29 25.93 -11.81
CA ALA A 19 -23.44 27.01 -12.33
C ALA A 19 -22.35 26.44 -13.26
N ARG A 20 -22.05 27.15 -14.33
CA ARG A 20 -21.00 26.78 -15.28
C ARG A 20 -19.60 27.06 -14.67
N PRO A 21 -18.53 26.35 -15.11
CA PRO A 21 -17.20 26.49 -14.51
C PRO A 21 -16.69 27.92 -14.39
N ASP A 22 -16.91 28.77 -15.41
CA ASP A 22 -16.50 30.19 -15.39
C ASP A 22 -17.23 31.00 -14.30
N GLN A 23 -18.50 30.69 -14.03
CA GLN A 23 -19.28 31.34 -12.97
C GLN A 23 -18.78 30.86 -11.59
N THR A 24 -18.51 29.57 -11.45
CA THR A 24 -17.97 28.99 -10.23
C THR A 24 -16.59 29.53 -9.91
N GLU A 25 -15.72 29.65 -10.91
CA GLU A 25 -14.38 30.22 -10.78
C GLU A 25 -14.43 31.66 -10.26
N ALA A 26 -15.21 32.53 -10.89
CA ALA A 26 -15.35 33.93 -10.47
C ALA A 26 -15.83 34.06 -9.01
N ILE A 27 -16.71 33.16 -8.55
CA ILE A 27 -17.19 33.16 -7.16
C ILE A 27 -16.07 32.68 -6.22
N LEU A 28 -15.40 31.59 -6.57
CA LEU A 28 -14.36 30.98 -5.73
C LEU A 28 -13.10 31.83 -5.65
N GLU A 29 -12.73 32.55 -6.71
CA GLU A 29 -11.66 33.56 -6.69
C GLU A 29 -11.93 34.70 -5.71
N SER A 30 -13.20 35.12 -5.59
CA SER A 30 -13.58 36.15 -4.64
C SER A 30 -13.66 35.67 -3.20
N TRP A 31 -13.86 34.36 -3.00
CA TRP A 31 -14.06 33.76 -1.68
C TRP A 31 -12.76 33.21 -1.07
N GLY A 32 -11.90 32.55 -1.88
CA GLY A 32 -10.75 31.79 -1.42
C GLY A 32 -9.47 32.59 -1.31
N ASP A 33 -8.51 32.07 -0.56
CA ASP A 33 -7.14 32.57 -0.51
C ASP A 33 -6.31 32.03 -1.71
N ALA A 34 -6.76 30.91 -2.30
CA ALA A 34 -6.21 30.31 -3.51
C ALA A 34 -7.33 29.62 -4.29
N CYS A 35 -7.29 29.73 -5.62
CA CYS A 35 -8.20 29.06 -6.55
C CYS A 35 -7.38 28.32 -7.62
N TRP A 36 -7.88 27.18 -8.09
CA TRP A 36 -7.24 26.41 -9.17
C TRP A 36 -8.28 25.84 -10.11
N ASP A 37 -7.91 25.77 -11.38
CA ASP A 37 -8.74 25.38 -12.52
C ASP A 37 -8.31 24.07 -13.20
N ILE A 38 -7.43 23.29 -12.56
CA ILE A 38 -6.86 22.04 -13.12
C ILE A 38 -7.96 21.07 -13.57
N GLY A 39 -9.13 21.11 -12.94
CA GLY A 39 -10.30 20.30 -13.28
C GLY A 39 -11.32 20.99 -14.19
N LYS A 40 -11.06 22.20 -14.66
CA LYS A 40 -12.04 23.04 -15.42
C LYS A 40 -12.56 22.36 -16.68
N ASP A 41 -11.71 21.67 -17.42
CA ASP A 41 -12.10 20.91 -18.60
C ASP A 41 -13.11 19.79 -18.26
N PHE A 42 -13.15 19.38 -17.01
CA PHE A 42 -14.09 18.39 -16.46
C PHE A 42 -15.18 19.03 -15.60
N GLY A 43 -15.30 20.36 -15.62
CA GLY A 43 -16.33 21.10 -14.91
C GLY A 43 -16.04 21.33 -13.42
N THR A 44 -14.83 21.06 -12.92
CA THR A 44 -14.47 21.21 -11.51
C THR A 44 -13.54 22.38 -11.30
N ILE A 45 -13.88 23.25 -10.33
CA ILE A 45 -13.04 24.36 -9.83
C ILE A 45 -12.79 24.11 -8.35
N GLY A 46 -11.53 24.21 -7.93
CA GLY A 46 -11.15 24.08 -6.53
C GLY A 46 -10.72 25.40 -5.93
N ALA A 47 -10.98 25.58 -4.63
CA ALA A 47 -10.48 26.73 -3.88
C ALA A 47 -10.14 26.34 -2.43
N ARG A 48 -9.26 27.13 -1.81
CA ARG A 48 -8.91 27.01 -0.40
C ARG A 48 -9.10 28.34 0.31
N LYS A 49 -9.66 28.27 1.52
CA LYS A 49 -9.74 29.39 2.46
C LYS A 49 -9.35 28.92 3.84
N GLY A 50 -8.23 29.43 4.36
CA GLY A 50 -7.61 28.88 5.57
C GLY A 50 -7.30 27.37 5.40
N ASP A 51 -7.83 26.55 6.30
CA ASP A 51 -7.69 25.10 6.27
C ASP A 51 -8.80 24.37 5.48
N THR A 52 -9.80 25.10 4.98
CA THR A 52 -10.94 24.54 4.27
C THR A 52 -10.65 24.47 2.78
N ILE A 53 -10.75 23.27 2.21
CA ILE A 53 -10.67 22.99 0.78
C ILE A 53 -12.07 22.68 0.27
N VAL A 54 -12.47 23.34 -0.82
CA VAL A 54 -13.76 23.12 -1.49
C VAL A 54 -13.50 22.82 -2.96
N GLU A 55 -14.08 21.74 -3.47
CA GLU A 55 -14.15 21.45 -4.89
C GLU A 55 -15.60 21.55 -5.35
N VAL A 56 -15.83 22.36 -6.37
CA VAL A 56 -17.18 22.60 -6.90
C VAL A 56 -17.24 22.13 -8.35
N THR A 57 -18.08 21.15 -8.60
CA THR A 57 -18.25 20.53 -9.93
C THR A 57 -19.61 20.92 -10.52
N THR A 58 -19.62 21.40 -11.75
CA THR A 58 -20.87 21.63 -12.51
C THR A 58 -21.55 20.28 -12.75
N TYR A 59 -22.89 20.21 -12.66
CA TYR A 59 -23.65 19.01 -13.00
C TYR A 59 -23.28 18.54 -14.40
N ARG A 60 -23.01 17.24 -14.56
CA ARG A 60 -22.57 16.64 -15.81
C ARG A 60 -23.54 15.57 -16.26
N THR A 61 -23.72 15.48 -17.58
CA THR A 61 -24.21 14.28 -18.26
C THR A 61 -23.03 13.78 -19.09
N GLU A 62 -22.53 12.57 -18.81
CA GLU A 62 -21.42 12.01 -19.55
C GLU A 62 -21.98 11.25 -20.76
N ALA A 63 -21.43 11.54 -21.96
CA ALA A 63 -21.59 10.70 -23.13
C ALA A 63 -20.19 10.21 -23.50
N TYR A 64 -19.96 8.89 -23.35
CA TYR A 64 -18.75 8.26 -23.87
C TYR A 64 -18.98 7.89 -25.33
N GLU A 65 -18.10 8.36 -26.20
CA GLU A 65 -18.01 7.82 -27.56
C GLU A 65 -17.35 6.44 -27.47
N VAL A 66 -17.96 5.43 -28.09
CA VAL A 66 -17.45 4.05 -28.14
C VAL A 66 -16.00 4.07 -28.65
N GLY A 67 -15.05 3.67 -27.79
CA GLY A 67 -13.61 3.61 -28.11
C GLY A 67 -12.81 4.88 -27.85
N SER A 68 -13.39 5.95 -27.31
CA SER A 68 -12.65 7.14 -26.90
C SER A 68 -12.13 7.02 -25.47
N ARG A 69 -10.86 7.41 -25.24
CA ARG A 69 -10.26 7.51 -23.91
C ARG A 69 -10.64 8.79 -23.16
N LYS A 70 -11.32 9.73 -23.82
CA LYS A 70 -11.75 10.99 -23.23
C LYS A 70 -13.26 11.08 -23.27
N PRO A 71 -13.93 11.20 -22.11
CA PRO A 71 -15.36 11.50 -22.11
C PRO A 71 -15.58 12.88 -22.72
N ALA A 72 -16.56 13.00 -23.60
CA ALA A 72 -17.09 14.30 -23.98
C ALA A 72 -17.92 14.80 -22.77
N VAL A 73 -17.43 15.78 -22.04
CA VAL A 73 -18.16 16.36 -20.92
C VAL A 73 -19.33 17.17 -21.47
N SER A 74 -20.53 16.69 -21.21
CA SER A 74 -21.76 17.43 -21.42
C SER A 74 -22.30 17.90 -20.07
N TYR A 75 -22.63 19.18 -19.95
CA TYR A 75 -23.15 19.69 -18.68
C TYR A 75 -24.62 19.37 -18.53
N GLY A 76 -25.00 18.81 -17.38
CA GLY A 76 -26.38 18.55 -16.99
C GLY A 76 -27.01 19.76 -16.27
N ASP A 77 -28.33 19.70 -16.11
CA ASP A 77 -29.10 20.76 -15.47
C ASP A 77 -29.77 20.31 -14.15
N THR A 78 -29.68 19.01 -13.81
CA THR A 78 -30.33 18.46 -12.62
C THR A 78 -29.34 17.77 -11.68
N LEU A 79 -29.55 17.93 -10.37
CA LEU A 79 -28.78 17.25 -9.35
C LEU A 79 -28.98 15.73 -9.40
N GLU A 80 -30.19 15.29 -9.63
CA GLU A 80 -30.56 13.87 -9.72
C GLU A 80 -29.82 13.17 -10.88
N GLY A 81 -29.70 13.84 -12.02
CA GLY A 81 -28.91 13.36 -13.16
C GLY A 81 -27.43 13.25 -12.83
N ASP A 82 -26.86 14.23 -12.12
CA ASP A 82 -25.46 14.18 -11.66
C ASP A 82 -25.22 13.05 -10.67
N LEU A 83 -26.15 12.79 -9.75
CA LEU A 83 -26.02 11.72 -8.76
C LEU A 83 -26.16 10.34 -9.41
N THR A 84 -27.10 10.15 -10.32
CA THR A 84 -27.39 8.83 -10.96
C THR A 84 -26.20 8.31 -11.81
N ARG A 85 -25.36 9.20 -12.36
CA ARG A 85 -24.19 8.80 -13.14
C ARG A 85 -22.96 8.46 -12.30
N ARG A 86 -22.99 8.62 -10.97
CA ARG A 86 -21.86 8.30 -10.10
C ARG A 86 -21.57 6.81 -10.05
N ASP A 87 -20.45 6.47 -9.42
CA ASP A 87 -19.95 5.08 -9.38
C ASP A 87 -20.84 4.15 -8.54
N PHE A 88 -21.16 4.58 -7.30
CA PHE A 88 -21.94 3.77 -6.34
C PHE A 88 -23.03 4.60 -5.68
N THR A 89 -24.14 3.93 -5.32
CA THR A 89 -25.29 4.54 -4.62
C THR A 89 -24.85 5.25 -3.35
N VAL A 90 -23.94 4.66 -2.57
CA VAL A 90 -23.39 5.23 -1.35
C VAL A 90 -22.58 6.52 -1.57
N ASN A 91 -22.17 6.80 -2.81
CA ASN A 91 -21.52 8.04 -3.25
C ASN A 91 -22.47 8.98 -4.01
N ALA A 92 -23.71 8.54 -4.27
CA ALA A 92 -24.73 9.23 -5.05
C ALA A 92 -25.75 9.94 -4.15
N MET A 93 -25.32 10.51 -3.04
CA MET A 93 -26.12 11.27 -2.11
C MET A 93 -25.57 12.70 -1.99
N ALA A 94 -26.45 13.67 -1.82
CA ALA A 94 -26.09 15.07 -1.60
C ALA A 94 -26.95 15.72 -0.51
N LEU A 95 -26.46 16.82 0.08
CA LEU A 95 -27.25 17.75 0.85
C LEU A 95 -27.48 19.00 0.01
N ARG A 96 -28.74 19.36 -0.19
CA ARG A 96 -29.11 20.61 -0.85
C ARG A 96 -28.94 21.76 0.11
N LEU A 97 -28.18 22.76 -0.29
CA LEU A 97 -27.97 23.96 0.49
C LEU A 97 -28.98 25.07 0.05
N PRO A 98 -29.43 25.93 0.96
CA PRO A 98 -29.02 26.08 2.37
C PRO A 98 -29.83 25.18 3.34
N ASP A 99 -30.91 24.56 2.90
CA ASP A 99 -31.90 23.89 3.76
C ASP A 99 -31.45 22.54 4.34
N LEU A 100 -30.30 22.07 3.93
CA LEU A 100 -29.71 20.76 4.33
C LEU A 100 -30.63 19.57 4.03
N GLU A 101 -31.43 19.66 2.96
CA GLU A 101 -32.30 18.58 2.51
C GLU A 101 -31.45 17.43 1.92
N LEU A 102 -31.64 16.21 2.42
CA LEU A 102 -30.99 15.02 1.86
C LEU A 102 -31.64 14.65 0.51
N VAL A 103 -30.81 14.61 -0.53
CA VAL A 103 -31.17 14.12 -1.87
C VAL A 103 -30.50 12.78 -2.09
N ASP A 104 -31.29 11.72 -2.15
CA ASP A 104 -30.84 10.32 -2.32
C ASP A 104 -31.69 9.59 -3.35
N PRO A 105 -31.52 9.89 -4.63
CA PRO A 105 -32.38 9.33 -5.70
C PRO A 105 -32.13 7.84 -5.93
N CYS A 106 -30.99 7.29 -5.45
CA CYS A 106 -30.54 5.94 -5.74
C CYS A 106 -30.59 4.99 -4.52
N GLY A 107 -31.12 5.47 -3.38
CA GLY A 107 -31.19 4.66 -2.16
C GLY A 107 -29.85 4.42 -1.46
N GLY A 108 -28.90 5.32 -1.66
CA GLY A 108 -27.54 5.21 -1.13
C GLY A 108 -27.47 5.14 0.39
N LEU A 109 -28.39 5.80 1.11
CA LEU A 109 -28.46 5.71 2.57
C LEU A 109 -28.87 4.30 3.04
N ALA A 110 -29.75 3.63 2.32
CA ALA A 110 -30.15 2.25 2.62
C ALA A 110 -28.99 1.28 2.39
N ASP A 111 -28.30 1.40 1.25
CA ASP A 111 -27.12 0.60 0.91
C ASP A 111 -25.97 0.87 1.89
N LEU A 112 -25.77 2.12 2.31
CA LEU A 112 -24.77 2.48 3.32
C LEU A 112 -25.03 1.80 4.66
N ARG A 113 -26.30 1.74 5.12
CA ARG A 113 -26.69 1.03 6.35
C ARG A 113 -26.55 -0.46 6.22
N ALA A 114 -26.83 -1.01 5.04
CA ALA A 114 -26.70 -2.43 4.74
C ALA A 114 -25.25 -2.87 4.51
N GLY A 115 -24.31 -1.92 4.28
CA GLY A 115 -22.94 -2.21 3.95
C GLY A 115 -22.78 -2.85 2.56
N ILE A 116 -23.53 -2.35 1.57
CA ILE A 116 -23.57 -2.90 0.19
C ILE A 116 -23.03 -1.87 -0.81
N LEU A 117 -22.23 -2.36 -1.75
CA LEU A 117 -21.80 -1.61 -2.94
C LEU A 117 -22.69 -1.97 -4.12
N ARG A 118 -23.46 -1.01 -4.57
CA ARG A 118 -24.41 -1.08 -5.71
C ARG A 118 -24.17 0.12 -6.62
N THR A 119 -24.35 -0.06 -7.92
CA THR A 119 -24.26 1.03 -8.91
C THR A 119 -25.63 1.69 -9.12
N PRO A 120 -25.72 3.03 -9.30
CA PRO A 120 -26.99 3.72 -9.49
C PRO A 120 -27.76 3.32 -10.77
N ALA A 121 -27.07 3.20 -11.90
CA ALA A 121 -27.66 2.97 -13.23
C ALA A 121 -27.51 1.52 -13.73
N GLY A 122 -27.17 0.57 -12.84
CA GLY A 122 -26.84 -0.80 -13.22
C GLY A 122 -25.34 -0.98 -13.52
N ALA A 123 -24.81 -2.17 -13.20
CA ALA A 123 -23.38 -2.40 -13.18
C ALA A 123 -22.74 -2.37 -14.56
N VAL A 124 -23.35 -3.03 -15.56
CA VAL A 124 -22.83 -3.09 -16.92
C VAL A 124 -22.73 -1.69 -17.53
N GLN A 125 -23.79 -0.87 -17.42
CA GLN A 125 -23.76 0.51 -17.92
C GLN A 125 -22.71 1.33 -17.18
N SER A 126 -22.64 1.23 -15.87
CA SER A 126 -21.69 1.96 -15.05
C SER A 126 -20.24 1.66 -15.43
N PHE A 127 -19.90 0.41 -15.72
CA PHE A 127 -18.55 -0.01 -16.12
C PHE A 127 -18.27 0.26 -17.61
N ASP A 128 -19.29 0.32 -18.44
CA ASP A 128 -19.14 0.79 -19.81
C ASP A 128 -18.81 2.27 -19.87
N ASP A 129 -19.47 3.08 -19.03
CA ASP A 129 -19.21 4.52 -18.89
C ASP A 129 -17.79 4.82 -18.38
N ASP A 130 -17.30 4.13 -17.35
CA ASP A 130 -15.92 4.22 -16.87
C ASP A 130 -15.42 2.87 -16.35
N PRO A 131 -14.64 2.12 -17.14
CA PRO A 131 -14.11 0.81 -16.74
C PRO A 131 -13.26 0.86 -15.46
N LEU A 132 -12.70 2.02 -15.07
CA LEU A 132 -11.97 2.14 -13.81
C LEU A 132 -12.87 1.88 -12.59
N ARG A 133 -14.19 2.00 -12.70
CA ARG A 133 -15.14 1.68 -11.64
C ARG A 133 -15.05 0.22 -11.20
N ILE A 134 -14.58 -0.69 -12.06
CA ILE A 134 -14.24 -2.08 -11.71
C ILE A 134 -13.15 -2.09 -10.60
N MET A 135 -12.06 -1.36 -10.77
CA MET A 135 -11.02 -1.23 -9.75
C MET A 135 -11.51 -0.48 -8.50
N ARG A 136 -12.36 0.53 -8.70
CA ARG A 136 -12.98 1.28 -7.59
C ARG A 136 -13.87 0.37 -6.73
N THR A 137 -14.57 -0.62 -7.33
CA THR A 137 -15.35 -1.63 -6.58
C THR A 137 -14.45 -2.40 -5.62
N ALA A 138 -13.34 -2.94 -6.10
CA ALA A 138 -12.38 -3.66 -5.26
C ALA A 138 -11.80 -2.77 -4.15
N ARG A 139 -11.46 -1.53 -4.49
CA ARG A 139 -10.96 -0.57 -3.50
C ARG A 139 -12.00 -0.24 -2.43
N PHE A 140 -13.24 0.06 -2.79
CA PHE A 140 -14.27 0.38 -1.79
C PHE A 140 -14.66 -0.83 -0.94
N ALA A 141 -14.67 -2.04 -1.49
CA ALA A 141 -14.84 -3.27 -0.72
C ALA A 141 -13.74 -3.41 0.37
N ALA A 142 -12.48 -3.06 0.04
CA ALA A 142 -11.37 -3.05 0.98
C ALA A 142 -11.44 -1.91 2.01
N GLN A 143 -11.83 -0.71 1.56
CA GLN A 143 -11.82 0.52 2.34
C GLN A 143 -12.99 0.58 3.33
N LEU A 144 -14.19 0.27 2.86
CA LEU A 144 -15.43 0.36 3.62
C LEU A 144 -15.80 -0.97 4.32
N CYS A 145 -15.18 -2.07 3.92
CA CYS A 145 -15.54 -3.43 4.33
C CYS A 145 -16.99 -3.80 3.95
N PHE A 146 -17.49 -3.24 2.85
CA PHE A 146 -18.83 -3.50 2.35
C PHE A 146 -18.84 -4.73 1.43
N ASP A 147 -19.98 -5.41 1.38
CA ASP A 147 -20.22 -6.48 0.43
C ASP A 147 -20.58 -5.89 -0.93
N VAL A 148 -20.26 -6.63 -1.99
CA VAL A 148 -20.54 -6.23 -3.36
C VAL A 148 -21.80 -6.97 -3.82
N GLU A 149 -22.75 -6.22 -4.42
CA GLU A 149 -23.94 -6.83 -4.98
C GLU A 149 -23.60 -7.83 -6.09
N MET A 150 -24.39 -8.89 -6.24
CA MET A 150 -24.13 -9.97 -7.19
C MET A 150 -24.03 -9.45 -8.63
N ASP A 151 -24.95 -8.58 -9.07
CA ASP A 151 -24.95 -8.01 -10.41
C ASP A 151 -23.67 -7.20 -10.69
N VAL A 152 -23.11 -6.57 -9.64
CA VAL A 152 -21.83 -5.83 -9.74
C VAL A 152 -20.67 -6.81 -9.87
N MET A 153 -20.68 -7.93 -9.15
CA MET A 153 -19.64 -8.97 -9.28
C MET A 153 -19.67 -9.65 -10.64
N ASP A 154 -20.87 -9.95 -11.15
CA ASP A 154 -21.06 -10.55 -12.47
C ASP A 154 -20.55 -9.60 -13.56
N ALA A 155 -20.89 -8.32 -13.49
CA ALA A 155 -20.39 -7.31 -14.41
C ALA A 155 -18.86 -7.10 -14.30
N MET A 156 -18.27 -7.17 -13.08
CA MET A 156 -16.81 -7.14 -12.92
C MET A 156 -16.16 -8.30 -13.69
N THR A 157 -16.74 -9.50 -13.57
CA THR A 157 -16.22 -10.70 -14.24
C THR A 157 -16.30 -10.59 -15.76
N GLU A 158 -17.45 -10.16 -16.29
CA GLU A 158 -17.66 -10.03 -17.73
C GLU A 158 -16.78 -8.92 -18.32
N MET A 159 -16.62 -7.81 -17.61
CA MET A 159 -16.01 -6.59 -18.12
C MET A 159 -14.58 -6.36 -17.65
N ALA A 160 -13.95 -7.26 -16.88
CA ALA A 160 -12.56 -7.14 -16.46
C ALA A 160 -11.59 -6.78 -17.60
N PRO A 161 -11.68 -7.37 -18.81
CA PRO A 161 -10.80 -7.02 -19.94
C PRO A 161 -10.89 -5.54 -20.37
N ARG A 162 -11.99 -4.85 -20.08
CA ARG A 162 -12.13 -3.42 -20.39
C ARG A 162 -11.13 -2.52 -19.64
N LEU A 163 -10.52 -3.02 -18.56
CA LEU A 163 -9.45 -2.31 -17.86
C LEU A 163 -8.20 -2.08 -18.73
N GLU A 164 -8.01 -2.83 -19.81
CA GLU A 164 -6.88 -2.65 -20.73
C GLU A 164 -6.88 -1.28 -21.41
N ILE A 165 -8.05 -0.65 -21.59
CA ILE A 165 -8.16 0.69 -22.18
C ILE A 165 -7.85 1.81 -21.16
N VAL A 166 -7.87 1.51 -19.85
CA VAL A 166 -7.62 2.48 -18.80
C VAL A 166 -6.11 2.73 -18.67
N SER A 167 -5.74 3.99 -18.46
CA SER A 167 -4.31 4.32 -18.27
C SER A 167 -3.72 3.63 -17.05
N ALA A 168 -2.47 3.19 -17.16
CA ALA A 168 -1.77 2.50 -16.07
C ALA A 168 -1.68 3.36 -14.80
N GLU A 169 -1.57 4.68 -14.94
CA GLU A 169 -1.54 5.63 -13.83
C GLU A 169 -2.85 5.64 -13.03
N ARG A 170 -4.00 5.59 -13.73
CA ARG A 170 -5.32 5.52 -13.07
C ARG A 170 -5.49 4.18 -12.34
N VAL A 171 -5.12 3.06 -12.99
CA VAL A 171 -5.16 1.73 -12.38
C VAL A 171 -4.25 1.67 -11.16
N ARG A 172 -3.00 2.20 -11.26
CA ARG A 172 -2.07 2.30 -10.14
C ARG A 172 -2.68 3.05 -8.97
N ALA A 173 -3.26 4.22 -9.21
CA ALA A 173 -3.81 5.05 -8.14
C ALA A 173 -4.93 4.33 -7.36
N GLU A 174 -5.76 3.53 -8.02
CA GLU A 174 -6.77 2.71 -7.35
C GLU A 174 -6.14 1.53 -6.59
N LEU A 175 -5.11 0.88 -7.15
CA LEU A 175 -4.38 -0.21 -6.50
C LEU A 175 -3.64 0.29 -5.24
N GLU A 176 -2.98 1.44 -5.29
CA GLU A 176 -2.34 2.08 -4.13
C GLU A 176 -3.36 2.32 -3.01
N ARG A 177 -4.50 2.96 -3.34
CA ARG A 177 -5.56 3.21 -2.37
C ARG A 177 -6.18 1.92 -1.83
N LEU A 178 -6.29 0.88 -2.64
CA LEU A 178 -6.75 -0.44 -2.20
C LEU A 178 -5.77 -1.04 -1.19
N LEU A 179 -4.47 -1.04 -1.50
CA LEU A 179 -3.46 -1.59 -0.62
C LEU A 179 -3.31 -0.80 0.69
N LEU A 180 -3.49 0.51 0.65
CA LEU A 180 -3.47 1.38 1.84
C LEU A 180 -4.79 1.35 2.63
N ALA A 181 -5.82 0.66 2.14
CA ALA A 181 -7.09 0.53 2.82
C ALA A 181 -6.99 -0.29 4.11
N ARG A 182 -8.07 -0.25 4.91
CA ARG A 182 -8.16 -0.97 6.19
C ARG A 182 -8.09 -2.50 6.04
N ARG A 183 -8.69 -3.04 4.98
CA ARG A 183 -8.78 -4.49 4.70
C ARG A 183 -8.43 -4.79 3.24
N PRO A 184 -7.19 -4.58 2.81
CA PRO A 184 -6.80 -4.74 1.41
C PRO A 184 -7.04 -6.17 0.89
N ARG A 185 -6.92 -7.18 1.74
CA ARG A 185 -7.22 -8.58 1.42
C ARG A 185 -8.58 -8.73 0.74
N ARG A 186 -9.66 -8.12 1.25
CA ARG A 186 -11.00 -8.21 0.65
C ARG A 186 -11.03 -7.75 -0.81
N GLY A 187 -10.34 -6.64 -1.10
CA GLY A 187 -10.26 -6.12 -2.46
C GLY A 187 -9.46 -7.02 -3.39
N LEU A 188 -8.34 -7.59 -2.90
CA LEU A 188 -7.51 -8.52 -3.65
C LEU A 188 -8.25 -9.84 -3.94
N GLU A 189 -8.96 -10.39 -2.95
CA GLU A 189 -9.81 -11.57 -3.12
C GLU A 189 -10.89 -11.34 -4.17
N LEU A 190 -11.54 -10.17 -4.13
CA LEU A 190 -12.53 -9.79 -5.15
C LEU A 190 -11.91 -9.69 -6.55
N MET A 191 -10.74 -9.05 -6.67
CA MET A 191 -10.03 -8.95 -7.96
C MET A 191 -9.67 -10.33 -8.53
N VAL A 192 -9.23 -11.26 -7.69
CA VAL A 192 -8.90 -12.63 -8.13
C VAL A 192 -10.17 -13.39 -8.50
N HIS A 193 -11.21 -13.30 -7.66
CA HIS A 193 -12.47 -14.00 -7.88
C HIS A 193 -13.16 -13.59 -9.19
N THR A 194 -13.06 -12.32 -9.57
CA THR A 194 -13.70 -11.73 -10.77
C THR A 194 -12.78 -11.67 -11.98
N GLY A 195 -11.56 -12.24 -11.93
CA GLY A 195 -10.60 -12.18 -13.04
C GLY A 195 -9.97 -10.80 -13.29
N VAL A 196 -10.29 -9.80 -12.48
CA VAL A 196 -9.67 -8.46 -12.56
C VAL A 196 -8.16 -8.54 -12.30
N ALA A 197 -7.73 -9.46 -11.43
CA ALA A 197 -6.31 -9.68 -11.14
C ALA A 197 -5.55 -10.18 -12.36
N ASP A 198 -6.16 -10.95 -13.26
CA ASP A 198 -5.52 -11.44 -14.50
C ASP A 198 -5.08 -10.29 -15.41
N VAL A 199 -5.81 -9.18 -15.38
CA VAL A 199 -5.50 -7.98 -16.15
C VAL A 199 -4.50 -7.07 -15.43
N VAL A 200 -4.70 -6.83 -14.13
CA VAL A 200 -3.95 -5.82 -13.35
C VAL A 200 -2.69 -6.38 -12.70
N LEU A 201 -2.82 -7.54 -12.05
CA LEU A 201 -1.76 -8.24 -11.29
C LEU A 201 -1.75 -9.74 -11.59
N PRO A 202 -1.53 -10.15 -12.86
CA PRO A 202 -1.56 -11.57 -13.22
C PRO A 202 -0.53 -12.42 -12.45
N GLU A 203 0.51 -11.81 -11.90
CA GLU A 203 1.46 -12.49 -11.03
C GLU A 203 0.81 -12.97 -9.73
N LEU A 204 -0.14 -12.21 -9.18
CA LEU A 204 -0.92 -12.60 -7.99
C LEU A 204 -1.95 -13.69 -8.34
N ALA A 205 -2.66 -13.52 -9.45
CA ALA A 205 -3.63 -14.51 -9.93
C ALA A 205 -2.98 -15.88 -10.18
N ALA A 206 -1.76 -15.92 -10.75
CA ALA A 206 -1.02 -17.15 -11.00
C ALA A 206 -0.65 -17.93 -9.73
N LEU A 207 -0.72 -17.34 -8.55
CA LEU A 207 -0.45 -18.04 -7.29
C LEU A 207 -1.58 -18.99 -6.89
N VAL A 208 -2.81 -18.76 -7.33
CA VAL A 208 -4.00 -19.57 -6.99
C VAL A 208 -3.83 -21.02 -7.40
N GLU A 209 -3.21 -21.29 -8.55
CA GLU A 209 -3.00 -22.66 -9.07
C GLU A 209 -1.67 -23.28 -8.58
N THR A 210 -0.95 -22.58 -7.70
CA THR A 210 0.39 -23.01 -7.28
C THR A 210 0.33 -23.67 -5.92
N VAL A 211 0.48 -25.02 -5.92
CA VAL A 211 0.53 -25.83 -4.68
C VAL A 211 1.94 -25.79 -4.10
N ASP A 212 2.05 -25.53 -2.79
CA ASP A 212 3.30 -25.43 -2.03
C ASP A 212 4.05 -26.79 -1.86
N GLU A 213 5.36 -26.71 -1.54
CA GLU A 213 6.32 -27.82 -1.37
C GLU A 213 5.86 -28.92 -0.40
N HIS A 214 4.99 -28.59 0.54
CA HIS A 214 4.67 -29.49 1.65
C HIS A 214 3.46 -30.40 1.45
N ARG A 215 2.91 -30.52 0.22
CA ARG A 215 1.70 -31.34 -0.10
C ARG A 215 0.51 -31.15 0.88
N ARG A 216 0.55 -30.10 1.70
CA ARG A 216 -0.44 -29.84 2.76
C ARG A 216 -1.36 -28.70 2.39
N HIS A 217 -1.98 -28.70 1.21
CA HIS A 217 -3.08 -27.79 0.83
C HIS A 217 -2.87 -26.30 1.21
N LYS A 218 -1.63 -25.82 1.33
CA LYS A 218 -1.37 -24.39 1.41
C LYS A 218 -1.27 -23.87 -0.01
N ASP A 219 -2.34 -23.28 -0.47
CA ASP A 219 -2.36 -22.44 -1.64
C ASP A 219 -1.36 -21.28 -1.42
N VAL A 220 -0.43 -21.09 -2.34
CA VAL A 220 0.56 -20.02 -2.26
C VAL A 220 -0.13 -18.65 -2.25
N TYR A 221 -1.27 -18.55 -2.91
CA TYR A 221 -2.11 -17.34 -2.87
C TYR A 221 -2.64 -17.04 -1.47
N GLU A 222 -3.23 -18.03 -0.78
CA GLU A 222 -3.75 -17.88 0.57
C GLU A 222 -2.63 -17.56 1.59
N HIS A 223 -1.45 -18.16 1.40
CA HIS A 223 -0.25 -17.81 2.15
C HIS A 223 0.12 -16.33 1.94
N THR A 224 0.16 -15.86 0.68
CA THR A 224 0.49 -14.48 0.33
C THR A 224 -0.47 -13.47 0.97
N LEU A 225 -1.77 -13.75 0.98
CA LEU A 225 -2.74 -12.89 1.66
C LEU A 225 -2.57 -12.90 3.19
N THR A 226 -2.20 -14.05 3.76
CA THR A 226 -1.88 -14.15 5.19
C THR A 226 -0.63 -13.34 5.54
N VAL A 227 0.39 -13.38 4.68
CA VAL A 227 1.61 -12.55 4.84
C VAL A 227 1.26 -11.07 4.76
N LEU A 228 0.36 -10.66 3.87
CA LEU A 228 -0.12 -9.27 3.82
C LEU A 228 -0.80 -8.86 5.14
N ASP A 229 -1.74 -9.68 5.65
CA ASP A 229 -2.43 -9.38 6.90
C ASP A 229 -1.43 -9.27 8.07
N GLN A 230 -0.47 -10.20 8.18
CA GLN A 230 0.58 -10.17 9.22
C GLN A 230 1.54 -8.98 9.05
N ALA A 231 1.86 -8.59 7.82
CA ALA A 231 2.69 -7.42 7.55
C ALA A 231 2.01 -6.12 8.01
N ILE A 232 0.69 -6.01 7.82
CA ILE A 232 -0.13 -4.88 8.31
C ILE A 232 -0.11 -4.84 9.84
N ASP A 233 -0.25 -5.99 10.51
CA ASP A 233 -0.22 -6.08 11.97
C ASP A 233 1.16 -5.70 12.55
N LEU A 234 2.23 -5.79 11.75
CA LEU A 234 3.59 -5.40 12.10
C LEU A 234 3.95 -3.96 11.74
N GLU A 235 3.08 -3.22 11.07
CA GLU A 235 3.25 -1.78 10.87
C GLU A 235 3.26 -1.05 12.22
N THR A 236 3.99 0.04 12.31
CA THR A 236 4.14 0.79 13.56
C THR A 236 3.27 2.04 13.58
N GLY A 237 3.15 2.66 14.74
CA GLY A 237 2.61 4.01 14.87
C GLY A 237 3.50 5.06 14.18
N PRO A 238 3.08 6.34 14.15
CA PRO A 238 3.74 7.42 13.40
C PRO A 238 5.23 7.60 13.71
N ASP A 239 5.62 7.37 14.95
CA ASP A 239 7.00 7.56 15.43
C ASP A 239 7.85 6.28 15.35
N GLY A 240 7.29 5.20 14.84
CA GLY A 240 7.97 3.91 14.73
C GLY A 240 8.76 3.76 13.43
N PRO A 241 9.56 2.68 13.31
CA PRO A 241 10.47 2.49 12.19
C PRO A 241 9.79 2.17 10.85
N VAL A 242 8.55 1.68 10.85
CA VAL A 242 7.73 1.45 9.64
C VAL A 242 6.31 1.93 9.89
N PRO A 243 6.07 3.25 9.83
CA PRO A 243 4.74 3.80 10.09
C PRO A 243 3.71 3.29 9.07
N GLY A 244 2.60 2.77 9.59
CA GLY A 244 1.50 2.34 8.74
C GLY A 244 0.51 3.46 8.39
N PRO A 245 -0.15 3.34 7.24
CA PRO A 245 -0.04 2.26 6.26
C PRO A 245 1.18 2.41 5.34
N ASP A 246 2.03 1.36 5.23
CA ASP A 246 3.26 1.38 4.43
C ASP A 246 3.08 0.66 3.08
N LEU A 247 2.99 1.42 1.99
CA LEU A 247 2.77 0.89 0.65
C LEU A 247 3.87 -0.07 0.20
N VAL A 248 5.14 0.24 0.51
CA VAL A 248 6.29 -0.56 0.07
C VAL A 248 6.27 -1.94 0.74
N LEU A 249 5.99 -1.99 2.05
CA LEU A 249 5.86 -3.25 2.79
C LEU A 249 4.68 -4.09 2.26
N ARG A 250 3.51 -3.47 2.07
CA ARG A 250 2.30 -4.17 1.59
C ARG A 250 2.45 -4.68 0.16
N LEU A 251 3.07 -3.90 -0.73
CA LEU A 251 3.44 -4.37 -2.08
C LEU A 251 4.44 -5.52 -2.01
N ALA A 252 5.47 -5.42 -1.16
CA ALA A 252 6.43 -6.50 -1.01
C ALA A 252 5.77 -7.79 -0.49
N ALA A 253 4.81 -7.66 0.45
CA ALA A 253 4.06 -8.79 0.98
C ALA A 253 3.24 -9.54 -0.09
N ILE A 254 2.56 -8.82 -1.01
CA ILE A 254 1.80 -9.47 -2.08
C ILE A 254 2.67 -9.98 -3.24
N MET A 255 3.92 -9.50 -3.34
CA MET A 255 4.82 -9.82 -4.45
C MET A 255 5.97 -10.78 -4.07
N HIS A 256 6.17 -11.10 -2.77
CA HIS A 256 7.35 -11.87 -2.35
C HIS A 256 7.47 -13.24 -3.04
N ASP A 257 6.36 -13.90 -3.23
CA ASP A 257 6.26 -15.25 -3.76
C ASP A 257 5.85 -15.37 -5.24
N VAL A 258 5.66 -14.25 -5.96
CA VAL A 258 5.21 -14.27 -7.37
C VAL A 258 6.18 -14.99 -8.34
N GLY A 259 7.40 -15.27 -7.90
CA GLY A 259 8.35 -16.06 -8.65
C GLY A 259 8.13 -17.58 -8.58
N LYS A 260 7.31 -18.08 -7.64
CA LYS A 260 7.09 -19.53 -7.42
C LYS A 260 6.50 -20.23 -8.64
N PRO A 261 5.45 -19.75 -9.29
CA PRO A 261 4.90 -20.44 -10.49
C PRO A 261 5.94 -20.65 -11.58
N ALA A 262 6.77 -19.63 -11.85
CA ALA A 262 7.80 -19.66 -12.90
C ALA A 262 9.02 -20.53 -12.57
N THR A 263 9.24 -20.85 -11.29
CA THR A 263 10.40 -21.63 -10.82
C THR A 263 10.02 -23.02 -10.32
N ARG A 264 8.74 -23.36 -10.37
CA ARG A 264 8.23 -24.66 -9.92
C ARG A 264 8.87 -25.82 -10.67
N ARG A 265 9.42 -26.80 -9.92
CA ARG A 265 9.97 -28.05 -10.46
C ARG A 265 9.50 -29.23 -9.61
N PHE A 266 9.14 -30.30 -10.29
CA PHE A 266 8.80 -31.56 -9.67
C PHE A 266 10.05 -32.46 -9.66
N LEU A 267 10.45 -32.93 -8.47
CA LEU A 267 11.53 -33.89 -8.32
C LEU A 267 11.03 -35.33 -8.51
N PRO A 268 11.93 -36.31 -8.78
CA PRO A 268 11.54 -37.71 -9.01
C PRO A 268 10.77 -38.34 -7.84
N ASP A 269 10.99 -37.87 -6.62
CA ASP A 269 10.28 -38.33 -5.40
C ASP A 269 8.90 -37.65 -5.25
N GLY A 270 8.52 -36.81 -6.20
CA GLY A 270 7.28 -36.04 -6.19
C GLY A 270 7.30 -34.81 -5.30
N THR A 271 8.45 -34.40 -4.77
CA THR A 271 8.64 -33.13 -4.06
C THR A 271 8.62 -31.98 -5.05
N VAL A 272 8.00 -30.86 -4.66
CA VAL A 272 7.98 -29.63 -5.44
C VAL A 272 9.03 -28.68 -4.89
N THR A 273 9.80 -28.02 -5.75
CA THR A 273 10.80 -27.01 -5.35
C THR A 273 10.62 -25.73 -6.15
N PHE A 274 11.06 -24.60 -5.57
CA PHE A 274 10.93 -23.24 -6.14
C PHE A 274 12.28 -22.49 -6.09
N HIS A 275 13.39 -23.17 -6.38
CA HIS A 275 14.72 -22.56 -6.28
C HIS A 275 14.85 -21.28 -7.10
N GLY A 276 15.29 -20.20 -6.44
CA GLY A 276 15.55 -18.90 -7.06
C GLY A 276 14.29 -18.09 -7.34
N HIS A 277 13.14 -18.42 -6.71
CA HIS A 277 11.91 -17.64 -6.85
C HIS A 277 12.06 -16.21 -6.33
N ASP A 278 12.92 -15.96 -5.36
CA ASP A 278 13.31 -14.64 -4.86
C ASP A 278 13.82 -13.73 -5.99
N ARG A 279 14.82 -14.20 -6.77
CA ARG A 279 15.41 -13.45 -7.88
C ARG A 279 14.48 -13.33 -9.08
N VAL A 280 13.75 -14.40 -9.39
CA VAL A 280 12.76 -14.40 -10.49
C VAL A 280 11.60 -13.47 -10.11
N GLY A 281 11.07 -13.59 -8.90
CA GLY A 281 10.03 -12.73 -8.35
C GLY A 281 10.44 -11.27 -8.36
N ALA A 282 11.65 -10.91 -7.93
CA ALA A 282 12.14 -9.55 -7.97
C ALA A 282 12.15 -8.95 -9.39
N ARG A 283 12.52 -9.75 -10.43
CA ARG A 283 12.46 -9.28 -11.82
C ARG A 283 11.02 -9.11 -12.31
N MET A 284 10.12 -10.02 -11.94
CA MET A 284 8.70 -9.95 -12.28
C MET A 284 8.05 -8.73 -11.62
N THR A 285 8.30 -8.51 -10.33
CA THR A 285 7.86 -7.34 -9.57
C THR A 285 8.31 -6.04 -10.22
N ARG A 286 9.60 -5.93 -10.56
CA ARG A 286 10.12 -4.75 -11.27
C ARG A 286 9.40 -4.49 -12.58
N LYS A 287 9.21 -5.53 -13.39
CA LYS A 287 8.50 -5.42 -14.67
C LYS A 287 7.06 -4.96 -14.46
N ARG A 288 6.33 -5.58 -13.51
CA ARG A 288 4.92 -5.25 -13.25
C ARG A 288 4.76 -3.83 -12.72
N LEU A 289 5.48 -3.46 -11.68
CA LEU A 289 5.35 -2.12 -11.08
C LEU A 289 5.78 -1.00 -12.04
N THR A 290 6.79 -1.26 -12.92
CA THR A 290 7.15 -0.33 -13.98
C THR A 290 6.02 -0.21 -15.02
N ALA A 291 5.38 -1.30 -15.41
CA ALA A 291 4.25 -1.28 -16.34
C ALA A 291 3.05 -0.52 -15.76
N LEU A 292 2.81 -0.64 -14.46
CA LEU A 292 1.79 0.10 -13.71
C LEU A 292 2.21 1.55 -13.39
N ARG A 293 3.39 2.00 -13.86
CA ARG A 293 3.87 3.38 -13.68
C ARG A 293 4.08 3.81 -12.23
N PHE A 294 4.47 2.88 -11.36
CA PHE A 294 4.99 3.26 -10.04
C PHE A 294 6.27 4.08 -10.20
N ASP A 295 6.56 4.93 -9.21
CA ASP A 295 7.80 5.69 -9.20
C ASP A 295 9.03 4.78 -9.06
N LYS A 296 10.18 5.28 -9.50
CA LYS A 296 11.42 4.50 -9.57
C LYS A 296 11.90 4.00 -8.20
N GLN A 297 11.65 4.78 -7.14
CA GLN A 297 12.09 4.40 -5.79
C GLN A 297 11.22 3.25 -5.26
N THR A 298 9.90 3.35 -5.36
CA THR A 298 8.97 2.27 -5.00
C THR A 298 9.28 0.98 -5.77
N VAL A 299 9.50 1.06 -7.09
CA VAL A 299 9.89 -0.11 -7.91
C VAL A 299 11.19 -0.74 -7.41
N LYS A 300 12.20 0.06 -7.09
CA LYS A 300 13.49 -0.41 -6.59
C LYS A 300 13.35 -1.07 -5.22
N ASP A 301 12.65 -0.43 -4.30
CA ASP A 301 12.55 -0.86 -2.91
C ASP A 301 11.74 -2.15 -2.78
N VAL A 302 10.58 -2.22 -3.42
CA VAL A 302 9.75 -3.45 -3.42
C VAL A 302 10.49 -4.61 -4.06
N SER A 303 11.12 -4.39 -5.25
CA SER A 303 11.89 -5.45 -5.91
C SER A 303 13.06 -5.94 -5.06
N ARG A 304 13.69 -5.04 -4.29
CA ARG A 304 14.79 -5.41 -3.40
C ARG A 304 14.31 -6.21 -2.19
N LEU A 305 13.19 -5.83 -1.59
CA LEU A 305 12.57 -6.62 -0.51
C LEU A 305 12.21 -8.03 -0.98
N VAL A 306 11.60 -8.16 -2.16
CA VAL A 306 11.30 -9.47 -2.77
C VAL A 306 12.58 -10.29 -3.00
N GLU A 307 13.68 -9.68 -3.46
CA GLU A 307 14.97 -10.38 -3.66
C GLU A 307 15.58 -10.87 -2.34
N LEU A 308 15.35 -10.16 -1.24
CA LEU A 308 15.99 -10.42 0.05
C LEU A 308 15.16 -11.27 1.02
N HIS A 309 13.87 -11.52 0.75
CA HIS A 309 12.96 -12.10 1.74
C HIS A 309 13.41 -13.47 2.27
N LEU A 310 14.15 -14.25 1.49
CA LEU A 310 14.68 -15.57 1.93
C LEU A 310 15.98 -15.50 2.74
N ARG A 311 16.62 -14.32 2.82
CA ARG A 311 17.96 -14.19 3.45
C ARG A 311 18.00 -14.62 4.90
N PHE A 312 16.92 -14.41 5.66
CA PHE A 312 16.84 -14.78 7.07
C PHE A 312 16.88 -16.28 7.33
N HIS A 313 16.42 -17.11 6.41
CA HIS A 313 16.32 -18.56 6.64
C HIS A 313 17.63 -19.21 7.08
N GLY A 314 18.77 -18.75 6.57
CA GLY A 314 20.08 -19.25 6.99
C GLY A 314 20.52 -18.84 8.41
N TYR A 315 19.92 -17.82 9.01
CA TYR A 315 20.25 -17.37 10.39
C TYR A 315 19.71 -18.33 11.44
N ALA A 316 18.44 -18.70 11.32
CA ALA A 316 17.75 -19.53 12.29
C ALA A 316 18.32 -20.96 12.39
N GLU A 317 18.97 -21.46 11.32
CA GLU A 317 19.47 -22.84 11.23
C GLU A 317 20.94 -23.00 11.70
N ALA A 318 21.82 -22.08 11.36
CA ALA A 318 23.26 -22.24 11.53
C ALA A 318 23.94 -21.12 12.34
N GLY A 319 23.22 -20.05 12.68
CA GLY A 319 23.80 -18.82 13.18
C GLY A 319 24.72 -18.16 12.14
N TRP A 320 24.91 -16.84 12.23
CA TRP A 320 25.80 -16.11 11.34
C TRP A 320 27.02 -15.59 12.07
N SER A 321 28.14 -15.45 11.35
CA SER A 321 29.27 -14.65 11.82
C SER A 321 28.89 -13.16 11.82
N ASP A 322 29.61 -12.32 12.56
CA ASP A 322 29.39 -10.86 12.56
C ASP A 322 29.56 -10.27 11.16
N SER A 323 30.49 -10.82 10.36
CA SER A 323 30.65 -10.39 8.96
C SER A 323 29.43 -10.72 8.09
N ALA A 324 28.72 -11.81 8.36
CA ALA A 324 27.49 -12.19 7.66
C ALA A 324 26.34 -11.25 8.08
N VAL A 325 26.23 -10.91 9.38
CA VAL A 325 25.25 -9.94 9.88
C VAL A 325 25.49 -8.57 9.23
N ARG A 326 26.72 -8.08 9.21
CA ARG A 326 27.06 -6.80 8.54
C ARG A 326 26.69 -6.81 7.06
N ARG A 327 26.93 -7.91 6.36
CA ARG A 327 26.54 -8.06 4.94
C ARG A 327 25.04 -8.01 4.77
N TYR A 328 24.27 -8.67 5.65
CA TYR A 328 22.82 -8.63 5.63
C TYR A 328 22.29 -7.19 5.80
N VAL A 329 22.83 -6.45 6.78
CA VAL A 329 22.48 -5.04 7.01
C VAL A 329 22.86 -4.18 5.81
N ALA A 330 24.06 -4.34 5.26
CA ALA A 330 24.52 -3.59 4.08
C ALA A 330 23.68 -3.90 2.82
N ASP A 331 23.30 -5.16 2.62
CA ASP A 331 22.46 -5.59 1.51
C ASP A 331 21.03 -5.01 1.61
N ALA A 332 20.47 -4.92 2.82
CA ALA A 332 19.17 -4.34 3.08
C ALA A 332 19.19 -2.80 3.03
N GLY A 333 20.27 -2.19 3.55
CA GLY A 333 20.40 -0.73 3.63
C GLY A 333 19.20 -0.08 4.33
N PRO A 334 18.60 0.98 3.76
CA PRO A 334 17.45 1.68 4.37
C PRO A 334 16.18 0.85 4.42
N LEU A 335 16.15 -0.33 3.82
CA LEU A 335 15.00 -1.23 3.84
C LEU A 335 15.04 -2.25 4.98
N LEU A 336 16.05 -2.21 5.85
CA LEU A 336 16.28 -3.22 6.88
C LEU A 336 15.03 -3.45 7.75
N GLU A 337 14.41 -2.39 8.22
CA GLU A 337 13.23 -2.45 9.06
C GLU A 337 12.01 -3.05 8.35
N ARG A 338 11.81 -2.70 7.07
CA ARG A 338 10.76 -3.31 6.24
C ARG A 338 11.06 -4.78 5.94
N LEU A 339 12.33 -5.13 5.73
CA LEU A 339 12.75 -6.50 5.51
C LEU A 339 12.48 -7.38 6.73
N HIS A 340 12.79 -6.90 7.95
CA HIS A 340 12.47 -7.61 9.18
C HIS A 340 10.97 -7.88 9.31
N ARG A 341 10.12 -6.88 9.01
CA ARG A 341 8.67 -7.07 9.07
C ARG A 341 8.15 -8.02 8.01
N LEU A 342 8.66 -7.91 6.79
CA LEU A 342 8.28 -8.82 5.70
C LEU A 342 8.64 -10.28 6.06
N THR A 343 9.86 -10.52 6.53
CA THR A 343 10.30 -11.89 6.86
C THR A 343 9.63 -12.44 8.11
N ARG A 344 9.30 -11.61 9.11
CA ARG A 344 8.47 -12.01 10.26
C ARG A 344 7.04 -12.33 9.80
N ALA A 345 6.46 -11.52 8.92
CA ALA A 345 5.14 -11.75 8.35
C ALA A 345 5.05 -13.04 7.52
N ASP A 346 6.13 -13.45 6.87
CA ASP A 346 6.21 -14.70 6.08
C ASP A 346 6.14 -15.98 6.94
N VAL A 347 6.29 -15.86 8.27
CA VAL A 347 6.13 -16.97 9.20
C VAL A 347 4.66 -17.33 9.40
N THR A 348 4.10 -18.19 8.56
CA THR A 348 2.69 -18.61 8.61
C THR A 348 2.50 -20.01 9.21
N THR A 349 3.48 -20.52 9.98
CA THR A 349 3.41 -21.88 10.55
C THR A 349 2.34 -22.00 11.64
N ARG A 350 1.53 -23.07 11.60
CA ARG A 350 0.57 -23.41 12.66
C ARG A 350 1.25 -24.06 13.88
N ASN A 351 2.50 -24.45 13.77
CA ASN A 351 3.26 -25.03 14.88
C ASN A 351 3.74 -23.92 15.82
N LYS A 352 3.05 -23.75 16.94
CA LYS A 352 3.36 -22.70 17.96
C LYS A 352 4.79 -22.77 18.50
N ARG A 353 5.39 -23.98 18.58
CA ARG A 353 6.79 -24.14 19.03
C ARG A 353 7.75 -23.60 17.98
N LYS A 354 7.51 -23.94 16.69
CA LYS A 354 8.33 -23.44 15.58
C LYS A 354 8.18 -21.91 15.43
N ALA A 355 6.96 -21.37 15.56
CA ALA A 355 6.72 -19.93 15.53
C ALA A 355 7.55 -19.20 16.60
N ARG A 356 7.45 -19.61 17.87
CA ARG A 356 8.23 -19.02 18.97
C ARG A 356 9.74 -19.09 18.77
N MET A 357 10.23 -20.23 18.22
CA MET A 357 11.65 -20.38 17.92
C MET A 357 12.12 -19.39 16.86
N LEU A 358 11.31 -19.18 15.80
CA LEU A 358 11.61 -18.19 14.76
C LEU A 358 11.54 -16.78 15.30
N ASP A 359 10.51 -16.43 16.10
CA ASP A 359 10.39 -15.12 16.73
C ASP A 359 11.63 -14.81 17.60
N ALA A 360 12.06 -15.75 18.43
CA ALA A 360 13.27 -15.60 19.24
C ALA A 360 14.54 -15.43 18.38
N ALA A 361 14.63 -16.09 17.21
CA ALA A 361 15.76 -15.93 16.31
C ALA A 361 15.75 -14.55 15.61
N TYR A 362 14.59 -13.98 15.32
CA TYR A 362 14.48 -12.61 14.83
C TYR A 362 14.90 -11.60 15.90
N ASP A 363 14.41 -11.76 17.14
CA ASP A 363 14.77 -10.88 18.26
C ASP A 363 16.28 -10.92 18.52
N ASP A 364 16.90 -12.10 18.47
CA ASP A 364 18.34 -12.27 18.60
C ASP A 364 19.12 -11.57 17.47
N LEU A 365 18.68 -11.70 16.22
CA LEU A 365 19.30 -11.02 15.08
C LEU A 365 19.24 -9.50 15.23
N GLU A 366 18.06 -8.96 15.57
CA GLU A 366 17.86 -7.51 15.75
C GLU A 366 18.72 -6.96 16.92
N ALA A 367 18.75 -7.67 18.05
CA ALA A 367 19.59 -7.31 19.18
C ALA A 367 21.09 -7.34 18.82
N ARG A 368 21.51 -8.34 18.07
CA ARG A 368 22.89 -8.47 17.59
C ARG A 368 23.27 -7.37 16.59
N ILE A 369 22.37 -6.99 15.67
CA ILE A 369 22.58 -5.85 14.76
C ILE A 369 22.79 -4.57 15.58
N ALA A 370 21.92 -4.31 16.57
CA ALA A 370 22.04 -3.14 17.44
C ALA A 370 23.36 -3.13 18.23
N ALA A 371 23.79 -4.28 18.77
CA ALA A 371 25.05 -4.40 19.51
C ALA A 371 26.27 -4.16 18.61
N LEU A 372 26.26 -4.66 17.37
CA LEU A 372 27.34 -4.42 16.40
C LEU A 372 27.40 -2.94 15.99
N ALA A 373 26.27 -2.30 15.74
CA ALA A 373 26.21 -0.89 15.40
C ALA A 373 26.75 -0.01 16.53
N ALA A 374 26.34 -0.28 17.78
CA ALA A 374 26.84 0.44 18.95
C ALA A 374 28.35 0.27 19.15
N ALA A 375 28.87 -0.95 18.93
CA ALA A 375 30.32 -1.21 19.01
C ALA A 375 31.09 -0.48 17.92
N GLU A 376 30.56 -0.35 16.72
CA GLU A 376 31.18 0.38 15.61
C GLU A 376 31.12 1.90 15.82
N GLU A 377 30.03 2.44 16.34
CA GLU A 377 29.93 3.84 16.74
C GLU A 377 30.97 4.19 17.81
N LEU A 378 31.11 3.36 18.86
CA LEU A 378 32.12 3.53 19.88
C LEU A 378 33.54 3.47 19.32
N ALA A 379 33.81 2.54 18.40
CA ALA A 379 35.11 2.41 17.74
C ALA A 379 35.43 3.57 16.79
N ALA A 380 34.42 4.26 16.27
CA ALA A 380 34.56 5.44 15.43
C ALA A 380 34.82 6.74 16.21
N ILE A 381 34.52 6.76 17.49
CA ILE A 381 34.78 7.90 18.36
C ILE A 381 36.31 8.12 18.45
N ARG A 382 36.81 9.19 17.83
CA ARG A 382 38.17 9.64 17.97
C ARG A 382 38.22 10.71 19.08
N PRO A 383 39.07 10.58 20.10
CA PRO A 383 39.23 11.65 21.10
C PRO A 383 39.69 12.91 20.37
N GLU A 384 39.10 14.06 20.69
CA GLU A 384 39.50 15.38 20.15
C GLU A 384 40.98 15.69 20.38
N LEU A 385 41.52 15.14 21.49
CA LEU A 385 42.94 15.25 21.83
C LEU A 385 43.64 13.90 21.68
N GLY A 386 44.73 13.86 20.94
CA GLY A 386 45.60 12.68 20.85
C GLY A 386 46.26 12.38 22.24
N GLY A 387 46.60 11.08 22.44
CA GLY A 387 47.22 10.66 23.73
C GLY A 387 48.45 11.48 24.13
N GLU A 388 49.27 11.93 23.19
CA GLU A 388 50.43 12.81 23.42
C GLU A 388 50.03 14.22 23.90
N GLN A 389 48.97 14.78 23.37
CA GLN A 389 48.41 16.07 23.76
C GLN A 389 47.83 16.02 25.20
N ILE A 390 47.11 14.93 25.51
CA ILE A 390 46.57 14.71 26.86
C ILE A 390 47.71 14.51 27.87
N MET A 391 48.77 13.79 27.49
CA MET A 391 49.95 13.63 28.38
C MET A 391 50.67 14.95 28.60
N ALA A 392 50.79 15.80 27.59
CA ALA A 392 51.40 17.12 27.70
C ALA A 392 50.58 18.05 28.62
N GLU A 393 49.28 18.09 28.47
CA GLU A 393 48.36 18.89 29.30
C GLU A 393 48.33 18.42 30.78
N LEU A 394 48.37 17.09 30.99
CA LEU A 394 48.36 16.53 32.34
C LEU A 394 49.74 16.41 32.99
N GLY A 395 50.84 16.70 32.30
CA GLY A 395 52.19 16.60 32.78
C GLY A 395 52.61 15.20 33.19
N VAL A 396 52.07 14.13 32.55
CA VAL A 396 52.29 12.72 32.90
C VAL A 396 52.97 11.95 31.76
N GLY A 397 53.93 11.08 32.11
CA GLY A 397 54.56 10.18 31.14
C GLY A 397 53.73 8.95 30.83
N VAL A 398 54.11 8.21 29.79
CA VAL A 398 53.35 7.07 29.19
C VAL A 398 52.92 6.01 30.22
N VAL A 399 53.71 5.70 31.23
CA VAL A 399 53.45 4.69 32.26
C VAL A 399 52.32 5.10 33.21
N ASN A 400 52.19 6.40 33.52
CA ASN A 400 51.18 6.93 34.42
C ASN A 400 49.84 7.24 33.72
N PHE A 401 49.83 7.34 32.36
CA PHE A 401 48.68 7.69 31.57
C PHE A 401 47.63 6.54 31.54
N SER A 402 48.07 5.31 31.37
CA SER A 402 47.18 4.13 31.35
C SER A 402 46.46 3.91 32.69
N ILE A 403 47.15 4.18 33.82
CA ILE A 403 46.58 4.03 35.17
C ILE A 403 45.56 5.15 35.48
N LYS A 404 45.80 6.38 35.07
CA LYS A 404 44.86 7.50 35.29
C LYS A 404 43.61 7.43 34.43
N ILE A 405 43.69 6.98 33.18
CA ILE A 405 42.52 6.75 32.34
C ILE A 405 41.66 5.61 32.91
N LEU A 406 42.26 4.50 33.36
CA LEU A 406 41.52 3.42 34.02
C LEU A 406 40.75 3.92 35.25
N TYR A 407 41.36 4.83 36.02
CA TYR A 407 40.75 5.41 37.24
C TYR A 407 39.59 6.37 36.90
N MET A 408 39.70 7.16 35.84
CA MET A 408 38.64 8.07 35.39
C MET A 408 37.42 7.33 34.78
N PHE A 409 37.64 6.22 34.06
CA PHE A 409 36.56 5.45 33.44
C PHE A 409 35.89 4.44 34.41
N TYR A 410 36.61 3.95 35.43
CA TYR A 410 36.06 2.96 36.37
C TYR A 410 35.61 3.55 37.72
N PHE A 411 36.07 4.74 38.12
CA PHE A 411 35.83 5.31 39.46
C PHE A 411 35.35 6.77 39.46
N GLY A 412 35.05 7.34 38.30
CA GLY A 412 34.65 8.75 38.14
C GLY A 412 33.14 9.00 38.20
N SER A 413 32.36 8.12 38.83
CA SER A 413 30.94 8.39 39.14
C SER A 413 30.69 7.97 40.59
N ALA A 414 30.99 8.91 41.50
CA ALA A 414 30.47 8.98 42.86
C ALA A 414 30.10 10.44 43.12
#